data_650584a33f639de073c2d72a14af7941
#
_entry.id   650584a33f639de073c2d72a14af7941
#
_cell.length_a   1.000
_cell.length_b   1.000
_cell.length_c   1.000
_cell.angle_alpha   90.00
_cell.angle_beta   90.00
_cell.angle_gamma   90.00
#
_symmetry.space_group_name_H-M   'P 1'
#
loop_
_entity.id
_entity.type
_entity.pdbx_description
1 polymer ?
#
loop_
_entity_poly.entity_id
_entity_poly.type
_entity_poly.pdbx_seq_one_letter_code
_entity_poly.pdbx_strand_id
1 'polypeptide(L)'
;MPCVGDDPVMTEHADIEFFWDPICPYAWQTSRWMRRVAQVRGLTVRWRFINLAILNEERYDDADSLEGKRAPHERGRRMLRVAASVRADEGDAAMGALYEAFGETMWSHESEPGAHFMEHVATVGHLEEVLTRAGFDPGHAGAADDLSFDDVLRAETEEAVGRTGRDVGTPIITFGPPDGPSVFGPVISAVPDTDEECLELYDATLTLCRFSTF
;
A
#
# COMPACT_ATOMS: atom_id res chain seq x y z
N MET A 1 37.64 -12.21 25.43
CA MET A 1 36.84 -11.85 24.27
C MET A 1 35.38 -11.94 24.69
N PRO A 2 34.62 -10.85 24.79
CA PRO A 2 33.22 -10.91 25.08
C PRO A 2 32.46 -11.28 23.79
N CYS A 3 31.57 -12.26 23.86
CA CYS A 3 30.65 -12.63 22.83
C CYS A 3 29.69 -11.45 22.58
N VAL A 4 29.68 -10.96 21.36
CA VAL A 4 28.65 -10.04 20.87
C VAL A 4 27.37 -10.87 20.80
N GLY A 5 26.43 -10.59 21.71
CA GLY A 5 25.11 -11.16 21.65
C GLY A 5 24.40 -10.60 20.41
N ASP A 6 23.90 -11.47 19.56
CA ASP A 6 22.86 -11.14 18.58
C ASP A 6 21.62 -10.74 19.39
N ASP A 7 21.41 -9.45 19.53
CA ASP A 7 20.11 -8.95 19.97
C ASP A 7 19.09 -9.33 18.88
N PRO A 8 18.01 -10.06 19.23
CA PRO A 8 16.97 -10.36 18.26
C PRO A 8 16.40 -9.02 17.81
N VAL A 9 16.41 -8.79 16.48
CA VAL A 9 15.66 -7.71 15.86
C VAL A 9 14.23 -7.84 16.37
N MET A 10 13.86 -6.95 17.28
CA MET A 10 12.48 -6.84 17.77
C MET A 10 11.62 -6.50 16.55
N THR A 11 10.99 -7.50 15.97
CA THR A 11 9.93 -7.25 14.97
C THR A 11 8.85 -6.48 15.70
N GLU A 12 8.73 -5.18 15.42
CA GLU A 12 7.66 -4.37 16.01
C GLU A 12 6.33 -5.05 15.71
N HIS A 13 5.61 -5.40 16.79
CA HIS A 13 4.32 -6.05 16.68
C HIS A 13 3.34 -5.07 16.04
N ALA A 14 2.87 -5.38 14.84
CA ALA A 14 1.82 -4.63 14.19
C ALA A 14 0.45 -5.25 14.51
N ASP A 15 -0.56 -4.41 14.78
CA ASP A 15 -1.94 -4.86 14.96
C ASP A 15 -2.61 -5.13 13.62
N ILE A 16 -2.17 -4.41 12.58
CA ILE A 16 -2.69 -4.45 11.23
C ILE A 16 -1.53 -4.50 10.23
N GLU A 17 -1.64 -5.33 9.20
CA GLU A 17 -0.86 -5.18 7.97
C GLU A 17 -1.78 -4.71 6.85
N PHE A 18 -1.38 -3.64 6.16
CA PHE A 18 -2.11 -3.03 5.07
C PHE A 18 -1.26 -3.07 3.80
N PHE A 19 -1.67 -3.89 2.84
CA PHE A 19 -0.99 -4.00 1.55
C PHE A 19 -1.56 -2.99 0.55
N TRP A 20 -0.70 -2.16 -0.03
CA TRP A 20 -1.10 -1.03 -0.86
C TRP A 20 -0.31 -0.92 -2.16
N ASP A 21 -0.97 -0.41 -3.19
CA ASP A 21 -0.35 0.12 -4.40
C ASP A 21 -0.78 1.60 -4.54
N PRO A 22 0.16 2.57 -4.70
CA PRO A 22 -0.17 3.99 -4.74
C PRO A 22 -1.08 4.35 -5.91
N ILE A 23 -1.07 3.57 -7.00
CA ILE A 23 -1.91 3.82 -8.17
C ILE A 23 -3.39 3.44 -7.97
N CYS A 24 -3.74 2.80 -6.85
CA CYS A 24 -5.11 2.38 -6.58
C CYS A 24 -5.87 3.44 -5.75
N PRO A 25 -6.88 4.13 -6.33
CA PRO A 25 -7.66 5.13 -5.60
C PRO A 25 -8.48 4.53 -4.47
N TYR A 26 -8.93 3.28 -4.60
CA TYR A 26 -9.70 2.59 -3.55
C TYR A 26 -8.83 2.22 -2.36
N ALA A 27 -7.60 1.74 -2.61
CA ALA A 27 -6.64 1.52 -1.53
C ALA A 27 -6.33 2.81 -0.78
N TRP A 28 -6.21 3.94 -1.51
CA TRP A 28 -6.05 5.25 -0.89
C TRP A 28 -7.21 5.61 0.03
N GLN A 29 -8.47 5.52 -0.43
CA GLN A 29 -9.64 5.82 0.41
C GLN A 29 -9.70 4.92 1.65
N THR A 30 -9.47 3.62 1.47
CA THR A 30 -9.46 2.66 2.58
C THR A 30 -8.31 2.93 3.55
N SER A 31 -7.14 3.37 3.07
CA SER A 31 -6.01 3.73 3.93
C SER A 31 -6.31 4.94 4.82
N ARG A 32 -7.04 5.96 4.31
CA ARG A 32 -7.46 7.11 5.10
C ARG A 32 -8.41 6.69 6.24
N TRP A 33 -9.36 5.82 5.94
CA TRP A 33 -10.23 5.22 6.96
C TRP A 33 -9.41 4.44 7.99
N MET A 34 -8.51 3.56 7.55
CA MET A 34 -7.69 2.75 8.46
C MET A 34 -6.80 3.60 9.36
N ARG A 35 -6.21 4.70 8.84
CA ARG A 35 -5.44 5.66 9.64
C ARG A 35 -6.28 6.29 10.75
N ARG A 36 -7.52 6.68 10.42
CA ARG A 36 -8.45 7.26 11.41
C ARG A 36 -8.81 6.24 12.49
N VAL A 37 -9.13 5.01 12.11
CA VAL A 37 -9.37 3.91 13.06
C VAL A 37 -8.16 3.65 13.93
N ALA A 38 -6.97 3.55 13.32
CA ALA A 38 -5.73 3.31 14.05
C ALA A 38 -5.44 4.41 15.07
N GLN A 39 -5.64 5.67 14.70
CA GLN A 39 -5.47 6.82 15.60
C GLN A 39 -6.43 6.75 16.79
N VAL A 40 -7.71 6.44 16.56
CA VAL A 40 -8.75 6.42 17.63
C VAL A 40 -8.55 5.22 18.56
N ARG A 41 -8.15 4.06 18.03
CA ARG A 41 -7.95 2.83 18.82
C ARG A 41 -6.54 2.62 19.33
N GLY A 42 -5.57 3.44 18.92
CA GLY A 42 -4.16 3.26 19.27
C GLY A 42 -3.54 2.02 18.65
N LEU A 43 -3.93 1.68 17.40
CA LEU A 43 -3.42 0.51 16.68
C LEU A 43 -2.18 0.86 15.88
N THR A 44 -1.26 -0.10 15.76
CA THR A 44 -0.08 -0.01 14.91
C THR A 44 -0.36 -0.64 13.55
N VAL A 45 -0.16 0.13 12.47
CA VAL A 45 -0.33 -0.33 11.09
C VAL A 45 1.03 -0.48 10.41
N ARG A 46 1.35 -1.69 9.96
CA ARG A 46 2.47 -1.95 9.05
C ARG A 46 1.99 -1.83 7.62
N TRP A 47 2.63 -0.92 6.87
CA TRP A 47 2.30 -0.65 5.47
C TRP A 47 3.18 -1.50 4.56
N ARG A 48 2.56 -2.40 3.79
CA ARG A 48 3.22 -3.40 2.96
C ARG A 48 2.89 -3.23 1.48
N PHE A 49 3.72 -3.73 0.61
CA PHE A 49 3.54 -3.57 -0.84
C PHE A 49 2.67 -4.68 -1.42
N ILE A 50 1.76 -4.29 -2.32
CA ILE A 50 1.15 -5.16 -3.31
C ILE A 50 1.18 -4.43 -4.64
N ASN A 51 1.83 -5.00 -5.66
CA ASN A 51 1.99 -4.32 -6.94
C ASN A 51 1.00 -4.84 -7.98
N LEU A 52 0.12 -3.97 -8.46
CA LEU A 52 -0.90 -4.32 -9.46
C LEU A 52 -0.32 -4.75 -10.81
N ALA A 53 0.87 -4.29 -11.18
CA ALA A 53 1.52 -4.76 -12.41
C ALA A 53 1.97 -6.22 -12.28
N ILE A 54 2.52 -6.61 -11.12
CA ILE A 54 2.93 -7.99 -10.83
C ILE A 54 1.69 -8.88 -10.66
N LEU A 55 0.69 -8.41 -9.91
CA LEU A 55 -0.55 -9.15 -9.68
C LEU A 55 -1.27 -9.54 -10.97
N ASN A 56 -1.21 -8.67 -11.97
CA ASN A 56 -1.93 -8.85 -13.23
C ASN A 56 -1.03 -9.25 -14.43
N GLU A 57 0.26 -9.58 -14.20
CA GLU A 57 1.21 -9.79 -15.29
C GLU A 57 0.76 -10.89 -16.27
N GLU A 58 0.15 -11.97 -15.79
CA GLU A 58 -0.36 -13.08 -16.61
C GLU A 58 -1.71 -12.78 -17.29
N ARG A 59 -2.40 -11.70 -16.86
CA ARG A 59 -3.76 -11.37 -17.30
C ARG A 59 -3.83 -10.27 -18.36
N TYR A 60 -2.73 -9.57 -18.61
CA TYR A 60 -2.74 -8.44 -19.55
C TYR A 60 -2.98 -8.84 -21.00
N ASP A 61 -2.60 -10.06 -21.38
CA ASP A 61 -2.73 -10.53 -22.75
C ASP A 61 -4.10 -11.20 -23.00
N ASP A 62 -4.84 -11.56 -21.95
CA ASP A 62 -6.04 -12.38 -22.03
C ASP A 62 -7.34 -11.63 -21.60
N ALA A 63 -7.24 -10.45 -21.04
CA ALA A 63 -8.39 -9.81 -20.42
C ALA A 63 -8.72 -8.43 -21.02
N ASP A 64 -9.79 -8.35 -21.79
CA ASP A 64 -10.41 -7.07 -22.26
C ASP A 64 -10.63 -6.09 -21.08
N SER A 65 -10.89 -6.61 -19.87
CA SER A 65 -11.10 -5.81 -18.65
C SER A 65 -9.86 -5.06 -18.17
N LEU A 66 -8.67 -5.43 -18.63
CA LEU A 66 -7.38 -4.81 -18.29
C LEU A 66 -6.81 -3.95 -19.41
N GLU A 67 -7.54 -3.79 -20.53
CA GLU A 67 -7.13 -2.89 -21.61
C GLU A 67 -6.89 -1.47 -21.05
N GLY A 68 -5.76 -0.88 -21.42
CA GLY A 68 -5.33 0.44 -20.94
C GLY A 68 -4.85 0.51 -19.49
N LYS A 69 -4.93 -0.57 -18.69
CA LYS A 69 -4.49 -0.55 -17.28
C LYS A 69 -3.01 -0.89 -17.07
N ARG A 70 -2.37 -1.52 -18.05
CA ARG A 70 -0.95 -1.91 -17.95
C ARG A 70 -0.05 -0.71 -17.65
N ALA A 71 -0.20 0.37 -18.42
CA ALA A 71 0.64 1.56 -18.23
C ALA A 71 0.43 2.25 -16.86
N PRO A 72 -0.79 2.46 -16.35
CA PRO A 72 -1.00 2.90 -14.97
C PRO A 72 -0.36 1.98 -13.93
N HIS A 73 -0.53 0.66 -14.03
CA HIS A 73 0.04 -0.29 -13.07
C HIS A 73 1.58 -0.28 -13.08
N GLU A 74 2.22 -0.09 -14.26
CA GLU A 74 3.68 0.09 -14.34
C GLU A 74 4.15 1.39 -13.67
N ARG A 75 3.35 2.46 -13.69
CA ARG A 75 3.64 3.65 -12.88
C ARG A 75 3.58 3.34 -11.38
N GLY A 76 2.61 2.54 -10.94
CA GLY A 76 2.56 2.02 -9.58
C GLY A 76 3.84 1.28 -9.19
N ARG A 77 4.37 0.43 -10.09
CA ARG A 77 5.63 -0.29 -9.87
C ARG A 77 6.81 0.68 -9.66
N ARG A 78 6.93 1.70 -10.50
CA ARG A 78 7.98 2.72 -10.36
C ARG A 78 7.91 3.43 -9.00
N MET A 79 6.71 3.81 -8.56
CA MET A 79 6.51 4.42 -7.24
C MET A 79 6.85 3.47 -6.09
N LEU A 80 6.49 2.19 -6.21
CA LEU A 80 6.81 1.19 -5.19
C LEU A 80 8.30 0.86 -5.11
N ARG A 81 9.06 0.93 -6.23
CA ARG A 81 10.54 0.82 -6.19
C ARG A 81 11.15 1.98 -5.39
N VAL A 82 10.66 3.20 -5.58
CA VAL A 82 11.07 4.36 -4.76
C VAL A 82 10.72 4.12 -3.29
N ALA A 83 9.52 3.62 -2.99
CA ALA A 83 9.13 3.29 -1.63
C ALA A 83 10.01 2.18 -1.02
N ALA A 84 10.39 1.18 -1.80
CA ALA A 84 11.30 0.11 -1.35
C ALA A 84 12.71 0.65 -1.06
N SER A 85 13.20 1.60 -1.87
CA SER A 85 14.47 2.30 -1.62
C SER A 85 14.44 3.10 -0.32
N VAL A 86 13.38 3.90 -0.10
CA VAL A 86 13.19 4.62 1.18
C VAL A 86 13.12 3.65 2.35
N ARG A 87 12.37 2.55 2.21
CA ARG A 87 12.26 1.55 3.29
C ARG A 87 13.59 0.89 3.62
N ALA A 88 14.43 0.66 2.63
CA ALA A 88 15.76 0.08 2.86
C ALA A 88 16.65 0.96 3.73
N ASP A 89 16.53 2.28 3.60
CA ASP A 89 17.33 3.25 4.33
C ASP A 89 16.67 3.71 5.66
N GLU A 90 15.34 3.91 5.66
CA GLU A 90 14.61 4.54 6.77
C GLU A 90 13.76 3.53 7.58
N GLY A 91 13.60 2.30 7.10
CA GLY A 91 12.82 1.26 7.75
C GLY A 91 11.32 1.30 7.47
N ASP A 92 10.60 0.30 7.99
CA ASP A 92 9.16 0.10 7.78
C ASP A 92 8.30 1.28 8.29
N ALA A 93 8.73 1.95 9.35
CA ALA A 93 8.00 3.09 9.94
C ALA A 93 7.83 4.26 8.96
N ALA A 94 8.74 4.43 7.99
CA ALA A 94 8.68 5.46 6.97
C ALA A 94 7.50 5.28 5.99
N MET A 95 7.04 4.05 5.80
CA MET A 95 6.07 3.71 4.75
C MET A 95 4.71 4.38 4.94
N GLY A 96 4.30 4.62 6.18
CA GLY A 96 3.06 5.33 6.47
C GLY A 96 3.06 6.74 5.90
N ALA A 97 4.07 7.55 6.22
CA ALA A 97 4.19 8.94 5.74
C ALA A 97 4.38 9.00 4.22
N LEU A 98 5.19 8.10 3.66
CA LEU A 98 5.42 8.06 2.22
C LEU A 98 4.16 7.72 1.44
N TYR A 99 3.37 6.73 1.88
CA TYR A 99 2.10 6.39 1.23
C TYR A 99 1.08 7.54 1.32
N GLU A 100 1.05 8.26 2.44
CA GLU A 100 0.20 9.44 2.59
C GLU A 100 0.58 10.52 1.57
N ALA A 101 1.86 10.83 1.42
CA ALA A 101 2.35 11.80 0.44
C ALA A 101 2.01 11.41 -1.01
N PHE A 102 2.16 10.12 -1.38
CA PHE A 102 1.68 9.63 -2.68
C PHE A 102 0.18 9.88 -2.87
N GLY A 103 -0.63 9.51 -1.89
CA GLY A 103 -2.08 9.66 -1.99
C GLY A 103 -2.52 11.12 -2.06
N GLU A 104 -1.89 12.01 -1.29
CA GLU A 104 -2.19 13.44 -1.31
C GLU A 104 -1.85 14.11 -2.65
N THR A 105 -0.72 13.76 -3.25
CA THR A 105 -0.33 14.33 -4.55
C THR A 105 -1.16 13.80 -5.71
N MET A 106 -1.75 12.61 -5.55
CA MET A 106 -2.47 11.93 -6.64
C MET A 106 -3.98 12.02 -6.52
N TRP A 107 -4.54 11.90 -5.31
CA TRP A 107 -5.97 11.63 -5.14
C TRP A 107 -6.72 12.68 -4.31
N SER A 108 -6.03 13.66 -3.71
CA SER A 108 -6.68 14.64 -2.83
C SER A 108 -7.14 15.91 -3.54
N HIS A 109 -6.98 16.00 -4.86
CA HIS A 109 -7.49 17.14 -5.63
C HIS A 109 -8.98 16.95 -5.96
N GLU A 110 -9.78 18.00 -5.69
CA GLU A 110 -11.23 18.06 -5.99
C GLU A 110 -11.55 18.04 -7.50
N SER A 111 -10.55 18.18 -8.35
CA SER A 111 -10.71 18.12 -9.80
C SER A 111 -10.68 16.65 -10.25
N GLU A 112 -11.68 16.24 -11.05
CA GLU A 112 -11.58 14.95 -11.75
C GLU A 112 -10.21 14.84 -12.43
N PRO A 113 -9.47 13.73 -12.22
CA PRO A 113 -8.18 13.56 -12.87
C PRO A 113 -8.41 13.54 -14.37
N GLY A 114 -8.12 14.63 -15.06
CA GLY A 114 -8.14 14.65 -16.53
C GLY A 114 -7.09 13.66 -17.07
N ALA A 115 -7.19 13.29 -18.34
CA ALA A 115 -6.23 12.39 -19.00
C ALA A 115 -4.76 12.82 -18.78
N HIS A 116 -4.49 14.12 -18.66
CA HIS A 116 -3.17 14.69 -18.38
C HIS A 116 -2.63 14.42 -16.96
N PHE A 117 -3.50 14.16 -15.98
CA PHE A 117 -3.06 13.85 -14.61
C PHE A 117 -2.14 12.62 -14.58
N MET A 118 -2.54 11.55 -15.27
CA MET A 118 -1.74 10.31 -15.30
C MET A 118 -0.38 10.48 -15.99
N GLU A 119 -0.20 11.47 -16.85
CA GLU A 119 1.07 11.73 -17.53
C GLU A 119 2.16 12.21 -16.56
N HIS A 120 1.78 12.90 -15.49
CA HIS A 120 2.71 13.42 -14.48
C HIS A 120 3.06 12.39 -13.41
N VAL A 121 2.19 11.41 -13.18
CA VAL A 121 2.38 10.39 -12.14
C VAL A 121 3.61 9.54 -12.42
N ALA A 122 4.44 9.31 -11.40
CA ALA A 122 5.70 8.57 -11.43
C ALA A 122 6.78 9.16 -12.36
N THR A 123 6.66 10.44 -12.76
CA THR A 123 7.81 11.18 -13.33
C THR A 123 8.80 11.51 -12.22
N VAL A 124 10.06 11.76 -12.57
CA VAL A 124 11.08 12.15 -11.58
C VAL A 124 10.63 13.34 -10.75
N GLY A 125 10.09 14.39 -11.38
CA GLY A 125 9.63 15.58 -10.65
C GLY A 125 8.49 15.29 -9.67
N HIS A 126 7.52 14.42 -10.03
CA HIS A 126 6.47 13.99 -9.10
C HIS A 126 7.04 13.18 -7.94
N LEU A 127 7.99 12.26 -8.21
CA LEU A 127 8.61 11.45 -7.16
C LEU A 127 9.44 12.30 -6.18
N GLU A 128 10.19 13.28 -6.69
CA GLU A 128 10.92 14.25 -5.85
C GLU A 128 9.98 15.11 -5.00
N GLU A 129 8.83 15.53 -5.54
CA GLU A 129 7.79 16.25 -4.79
C GLU A 129 7.24 15.39 -3.65
N VAL A 130 6.86 14.13 -3.93
CA VAL A 130 6.36 13.18 -2.93
C VAL A 130 7.36 12.95 -1.81
N LEU A 131 8.63 12.69 -2.17
CA LEU A 131 9.71 12.46 -1.21
C LEU A 131 9.95 13.68 -0.32
N THR A 132 10.01 14.86 -0.92
CA THR A 132 10.18 16.12 -0.18
C THR A 132 9.01 16.36 0.78
N ARG A 133 7.77 16.12 0.33
CA ARG A 133 6.56 16.26 1.15
C ARG A 133 6.57 15.29 2.34
N ALA A 134 7.02 14.07 2.13
CA ALA A 134 7.16 13.05 3.17
C ALA A 134 8.37 13.26 4.10
N GLY A 135 9.27 14.18 3.78
CA GLY A 135 10.48 14.49 4.57
C GLY A 135 11.66 13.56 4.28
N PHE A 136 11.68 12.87 3.12
CA PHE A 136 12.76 11.98 2.70
C PHE A 136 13.65 12.62 1.64
N ASP A 137 14.84 12.03 1.42
CA ASP A 137 15.78 12.48 0.40
C ASP A 137 15.18 12.33 -1.01
N PRO A 138 15.02 13.42 -1.78
CA PRO A 138 14.56 13.37 -3.17
C PRO A 138 15.41 12.48 -4.07
N GLY A 139 16.66 12.19 -3.70
CA GLY A 139 17.55 11.29 -4.43
C GLY A 139 16.99 9.87 -4.62
N HIS A 140 16.09 9.41 -3.73
CA HIS A 140 15.40 8.13 -3.91
C HIS A 140 14.54 8.05 -5.17
N ALA A 141 14.19 9.20 -5.81
CA ALA A 141 13.46 9.21 -7.07
C ALA A 141 14.17 8.43 -8.18
N GLY A 142 15.52 8.35 -8.12
CA GLY A 142 16.34 7.54 -9.03
C GLY A 142 16.05 6.04 -8.98
N ALA A 143 15.50 5.54 -7.87
CA ALA A 143 15.16 4.13 -7.73
C ALA A 143 13.95 3.70 -8.58
N ALA A 144 13.19 4.63 -9.17
CA ALA A 144 12.02 4.32 -9.98
C ALA A 144 12.30 3.31 -11.11
N ASP A 145 13.51 3.34 -11.67
CA ASP A 145 13.93 2.47 -12.77
C ASP A 145 14.94 1.39 -12.31
N ASP A 146 15.18 1.25 -10.99
CA ASP A 146 16.06 0.23 -10.43
C ASP A 146 15.31 -1.08 -10.22
N LEU A 147 15.57 -2.05 -11.08
CA LEU A 147 14.92 -3.37 -11.07
C LEU A 147 15.33 -4.23 -9.87
N SER A 148 16.37 -3.88 -9.12
CA SER A 148 16.81 -4.65 -7.96
C SER A 148 15.75 -4.67 -6.84
N PHE A 149 14.83 -3.70 -6.84
CA PHE A 149 13.71 -3.66 -5.89
C PHE A 149 12.53 -4.56 -6.30
N ASP A 150 12.49 -5.10 -7.52
CA ASP A 150 11.37 -5.93 -7.98
C ASP A 150 11.23 -7.23 -7.18
N ASP A 151 12.31 -7.79 -6.66
CA ASP A 151 12.26 -9.02 -5.87
C ASP A 151 11.45 -8.83 -4.57
N VAL A 152 11.64 -7.72 -3.87
CA VAL A 152 10.87 -7.42 -2.65
C VAL A 152 9.41 -7.10 -2.98
N LEU A 153 9.13 -6.40 -4.08
CA LEU A 153 7.76 -6.12 -4.52
C LEU A 153 7.03 -7.43 -4.88
N ARG A 154 7.72 -8.34 -5.58
CA ARG A 154 7.17 -9.66 -5.93
C ARG A 154 6.91 -10.50 -4.69
N ALA A 155 7.86 -10.60 -3.78
CA ALA A 155 7.72 -11.39 -2.56
C ALA A 155 6.53 -10.93 -1.71
N GLU A 156 6.34 -9.62 -1.51
CA GLU A 156 5.22 -9.10 -0.74
C GLU A 156 3.88 -9.21 -1.48
N THR A 157 3.87 -9.06 -2.81
CA THR A 157 2.68 -9.30 -3.62
C THR A 157 2.24 -10.76 -3.52
N GLU A 158 3.18 -11.72 -3.66
CA GLU A 158 2.87 -13.14 -3.53
C GLU A 158 2.38 -13.49 -2.11
N GLU A 159 2.97 -12.89 -1.09
CA GLU A 159 2.50 -13.06 0.29
C GLU A 159 1.06 -12.56 0.46
N ALA A 160 0.76 -11.35 -0.03
CA ALA A 160 -0.58 -10.76 0.05
C ALA A 160 -1.63 -11.65 -0.61
N VAL A 161 -1.38 -12.10 -1.85
CA VAL A 161 -2.32 -12.99 -2.57
C VAL A 161 -2.35 -14.41 -2.01
N GLY A 162 -1.28 -14.86 -1.38
CA GLY A 162 -1.24 -16.14 -0.67
C GLY A 162 -2.25 -16.18 0.48
N ARG A 163 -2.60 -15.03 1.05
CA ARG A 163 -3.54 -14.90 2.16
C ARG A 163 -5.01 -14.79 1.72
N THR A 164 -5.29 -14.31 0.51
CA THR A 164 -6.66 -14.00 0.04
C THR A 164 -7.03 -14.67 -1.28
N GLY A 165 -6.07 -15.29 -1.97
CA GLY A 165 -6.23 -15.79 -3.34
C GLY A 165 -5.86 -14.73 -4.38
N ARG A 166 -5.75 -15.17 -5.66
CA ARG A 166 -5.27 -14.31 -6.77
C ARG A 166 -6.36 -13.49 -7.47
N ASP A 167 -7.64 -13.82 -7.29
CA ASP A 167 -8.75 -13.12 -7.91
C ASP A 167 -9.19 -11.89 -7.11
N VAL A 168 -8.19 -11.11 -6.68
CA VAL A 168 -8.36 -9.92 -5.83
C VAL A 168 -7.59 -8.73 -6.42
N GLY A 169 -7.77 -7.58 -5.82
CA GLY A 169 -6.98 -6.37 -6.07
C GLY A 169 -6.33 -5.86 -4.79
N THR A 170 -6.28 -4.54 -4.64
CA THR A 170 -5.78 -3.86 -3.45
C THR A 170 -6.85 -2.88 -2.93
N PRO A 171 -6.94 -2.63 -1.61
CA PRO A 171 -6.05 -3.10 -0.56
C PRO A 171 -6.32 -4.54 -0.12
N ILE A 172 -5.31 -5.19 0.47
CA ILE A 172 -5.47 -6.37 1.30
C ILE A 172 -5.10 -5.97 2.73
N ILE A 173 -5.93 -6.39 3.69
CA ILE A 173 -5.74 -6.06 5.10
C ILE A 173 -5.68 -7.35 5.91
N THR A 174 -4.66 -7.49 6.76
CA THR A 174 -4.56 -8.57 7.74
C THR A 174 -4.76 -7.99 9.15
N PHE A 175 -5.69 -8.53 9.89
CA PHE A 175 -6.01 -8.14 11.27
C PHE A 175 -5.31 -9.10 12.24
N GLY A 176 -4.39 -8.59 13.07
CA GLY A 176 -3.60 -9.40 13.99
C GLY A 176 -2.58 -10.32 13.27
N PRO A 177 -1.69 -9.76 12.42
CA PRO A 177 -0.67 -10.54 11.73
C PRO A 177 0.28 -11.25 12.73
N PRO A 178 0.93 -12.38 12.35
CA PRO A 178 0.88 -12.99 11.01
C PRO A 178 -0.32 -13.92 10.80
N ASP A 179 -0.97 -14.41 11.87
CA ASP A 179 -1.91 -15.54 11.83
C ASP A 179 -3.39 -15.10 11.78
N GLY A 180 -3.64 -13.80 11.85
CA GLY A 180 -5.00 -13.26 11.84
C GLY A 180 -5.66 -13.28 10.45
N PRO A 181 -6.98 -13.03 10.38
CA PRO A 181 -7.70 -13.07 9.13
C PRO A 181 -7.27 -11.96 8.18
N SER A 182 -7.23 -12.30 6.89
CA SER A 182 -6.91 -11.39 5.81
C SER A 182 -8.10 -11.23 4.87
N VAL A 183 -8.32 -10.02 4.36
CA VAL A 183 -9.42 -9.72 3.45
C VAL A 183 -8.97 -8.77 2.34
N PHE A 184 -9.54 -8.96 1.15
CA PHE A 184 -9.52 -7.96 0.09
C PHE A 184 -10.57 -6.89 0.39
N GLY A 185 -10.13 -5.66 0.58
CA GLY A 185 -11.02 -4.55 0.96
C GLY A 185 -10.96 -4.20 2.46
N PRO A 186 -12.02 -3.54 3.00
CA PRO A 186 -13.23 -3.11 2.29
C PRO A 186 -12.91 -2.08 1.22
N VAL A 187 -13.59 -2.17 0.08
CA VAL A 187 -13.51 -1.16 -0.98
C VAL A 187 -14.56 -0.09 -0.67
N ILE A 188 -14.12 1.08 -0.26
CA ILE A 188 -14.99 2.20 0.12
C ILE A 188 -14.82 3.37 -0.85
N SER A 189 -15.89 4.09 -1.12
CA SER A 189 -15.88 5.27 -2.00
C SER A 189 -15.51 6.55 -1.27
N ALA A 190 -15.72 6.58 0.05
CA ALA A 190 -15.40 7.71 0.92
C ALA A 190 -15.10 7.21 2.34
N VAL A 191 -14.35 8.00 3.11
CA VAL A 191 -14.16 7.77 4.54
C VAL A 191 -15.46 8.16 5.27
N PRO A 192 -15.98 7.35 6.21
CA PRO A 192 -17.14 7.74 7.03
C PRO A 192 -16.91 9.08 7.76
N ASP A 193 -17.98 9.84 7.98
CA ASP A 193 -17.88 11.22 8.46
C ASP A 193 -17.46 11.31 9.93
N THR A 194 -17.86 10.35 10.77
CA THR A 194 -17.58 10.35 12.20
C THR A 194 -16.61 9.25 12.62
N ASP A 195 -15.99 9.39 13.80
CA ASP A 195 -15.13 8.36 14.38
C ASP A 195 -15.95 7.11 14.73
N GLU A 196 -17.17 7.30 15.22
CA GLU A 196 -18.08 6.21 15.53
C GLU A 196 -18.39 5.35 14.31
N GLU A 197 -18.74 5.97 13.17
CA GLU A 197 -19.01 5.25 11.93
C GLU A 197 -17.75 4.55 11.39
N CYS A 198 -16.57 5.17 11.54
CA CYS A 198 -15.29 4.55 11.17
C CYS A 198 -15.05 3.29 12.00
N LEU A 199 -15.31 3.34 13.30
CA LEU A 199 -15.14 2.21 14.21
C LEU A 199 -16.21 1.12 13.97
N GLU A 200 -17.46 1.51 13.69
CA GLU A 200 -18.52 0.56 13.35
C GLU A 200 -18.19 -0.22 12.08
N LEU A 201 -17.70 0.46 11.04
CA LEU A 201 -17.25 -0.19 9.81
C LEU A 201 -16.07 -1.14 10.07
N TYR A 202 -15.12 -0.75 10.94
CA TYR A 202 -13.99 -1.60 11.32
C TYR A 202 -14.48 -2.87 12.03
N ASP A 203 -15.37 -2.76 13.02
CA ASP A 203 -15.87 -3.89 13.77
C ASP A 203 -16.73 -4.82 12.91
N ALA A 204 -17.52 -4.26 11.98
CA ALA A 204 -18.27 -5.02 11.00
C ALA A 204 -17.34 -5.80 10.06
N THR A 205 -16.30 -5.15 9.53
CA THR A 205 -15.29 -5.78 8.67
C THR A 205 -14.59 -6.92 9.40
N LEU A 206 -14.08 -6.66 10.60
CA LEU A 206 -13.42 -7.67 11.42
C LEU A 206 -14.37 -8.85 11.77
N THR A 207 -15.65 -8.57 11.96
CA THR A 207 -16.66 -9.61 12.20
C THR A 207 -16.82 -10.51 10.98
N LEU A 208 -16.93 -9.92 9.77
CA LEU A 208 -17.04 -10.66 8.52
C LEU A 208 -15.79 -11.53 8.25
N CYS A 209 -14.60 -10.99 8.51
CA CYS A 209 -13.33 -11.69 8.29
C CYS A 209 -13.16 -12.97 9.15
N ARG A 210 -13.96 -13.15 10.22
CA ARG A 210 -13.94 -14.37 11.05
C ARG A 210 -14.64 -15.57 10.41
N PHE A 211 -15.41 -15.34 9.35
CA PHE A 211 -16.10 -16.41 8.64
C PHE A 211 -15.23 -16.91 7.51
N SER A 212 -14.87 -18.19 7.53
CA SER A 212 -14.04 -18.84 6.50
C SER A 212 -14.69 -18.88 5.10
N THR A 213 -15.95 -18.48 5.01
CA THR A 213 -16.75 -18.41 3.78
C THR A 213 -16.88 -17.00 3.21
N PHE A 214 -16.25 -16.02 3.86
CA PHE A 214 -16.25 -14.60 3.44
C PHE A 214 -14.96 -14.20 2.63
#